data_047207339b064e3e7abc0026f09b8b92
#
_entry.id   047207339b064e3e7abc0026f09b8b92
#
_cell.length_a   1.000
_cell.length_b   1.000
_cell.length_c   1.000
_cell.angle_alpha   90.00
_cell.angle_beta   90.00
_cell.angle_gamma   90.00
#
_symmetry.space_group_name_H-M   'P 1'
#
loop_
_entity.id
_entity.type
_entity.pdbx_description
1 polymer ?
#
loop_
_entity_poly.entity_id
_entity_poly.type
_entity_poly.pdbx_seq_one_letter_code
_entity_poly.pdbx_strand_id
1 'polypeptide(L)'
;MSPRRAGRPWGMGRVTCNMSISLDGFVAGPGQSLETPLGEGGECLHEWMFATGTWRGDADAPRTVDDDEMERIVAGNGAFIMGRNMFGPIRGQWTGDWRGWG
;
A
#
# COMPACT_ATOMS: atom_id res chain seq x y z
N MET A 1 24.91 3.34 9.25
CA MET A 1 24.23 3.87 10.47
C MET A 1 23.93 5.34 10.24
N SER A 2 22.66 5.72 10.02
CA SER A 2 22.28 7.14 9.94
C SER A 2 22.52 7.79 11.29
N PRO A 3 23.15 8.98 11.35
CA PRO A 3 23.27 9.69 12.61
C PRO A 3 21.87 9.96 13.14
N ARG A 4 21.57 9.48 14.34
CA ARG A 4 20.39 9.91 15.06
C ARG A 4 20.48 11.42 15.15
N ARG A 5 19.52 12.14 14.56
CA ARG A 5 19.38 13.58 14.80
C ARG A 5 19.14 13.76 16.29
N ALA A 6 20.21 14.13 16.99
CA ALA A 6 20.08 14.56 18.37
C ALA A 6 19.15 15.78 18.41
N GLY A 7 18.11 15.73 19.24
CA GLY A 7 17.40 16.92 19.66
C GLY A 7 15.99 17.15 19.17
N ARG A 8 15.22 16.10 18.77
CA ARG A 8 13.76 16.27 18.73
C ARG A 8 13.15 15.51 19.92
N PRO A 9 12.74 16.22 20.98
CA PRO A 9 11.91 15.61 21.99
C PRO A 9 10.64 15.14 21.30
N TRP A 10 10.35 13.85 21.32
CA TRP A 10 9.06 13.23 21.00
C TRP A 10 8.22 14.07 20.03
N GLY A 11 8.77 14.31 18.83
CA GLY A 11 8.08 15.07 17.80
C GLY A 11 6.82 14.32 17.42
N MET A 12 5.68 15.01 17.41
CA MET A 12 4.45 14.44 16.89
C MET A 12 4.68 14.02 15.43
N GLY A 13 4.60 12.72 15.19
CA GLY A 13 4.63 12.17 13.84
C GLY A 13 3.40 12.61 13.07
N ARG A 14 3.49 12.55 11.75
CA ARG A 14 2.32 12.75 10.89
C ARG A 14 1.65 11.41 10.63
N VAL A 15 0.33 11.40 10.70
CA VAL A 15 -0.48 10.29 10.20
C VAL A 15 -1.05 10.70 8.86
N THR A 16 -0.81 9.89 7.84
CA THR A 16 -1.34 10.10 6.49
C THR A 16 -2.20 8.92 6.08
N CYS A 17 -3.18 9.16 5.22
CA CYS A 17 -3.99 8.13 4.62
C CYS A 17 -3.88 8.26 3.09
N ASN A 18 -3.50 7.17 2.43
CA ASN A 18 -3.47 7.08 0.99
C ASN A 18 -4.43 5.97 0.57
N MET A 19 -5.30 6.28 -0.36
CA MET A 19 -6.36 5.37 -0.78
C MET A 19 -6.62 5.54 -2.28
N SER A 20 -6.65 4.44 -3.00
CA SER A 20 -7.20 4.44 -4.36
C SER A 20 -8.70 4.29 -4.28
N ILE A 21 -9.42 5.20 -4.93
CA ILE A 21 -10.87 5.27 -4.87
C ILE A 21 -11.44 5.53 -6.27
N SER A 22 -12.55 4.87 -6.58
CA SER A 22 -13.29 5.15 -7.81
C SER A 22 -14.02 6.50 -7.72
N LEU A 23 -14.43 7.03 -8.86
CA LEU A 23 -15.18 8.30 -8.92
C LEU A 23 -16.52 8.25 -8.15
N ASP A 24 -17.11 7.08 -8.05
CA ASP A 24 -18.34 6.82 -7.31
C ASP A 24 -18.13 6.35 -5.87
N GLY A 25 -16.88 6.37 -5.38
CA GLY A 25 -16.57 6.24 -3.96
C GLY A 25 -16.27 4.84 -3.46
N PHE A 26 -15.89 3.90 -4.33
CA PHE A 26 -15.53 2.54 -3.92
C PHE A 26 -14.01 2.35 -3.86
N VAL A 27 -13.55 1.64 -2.85
CA VAL A 27 -12.13 1.29 -2.63
C VAL A 27 -11.82 -0.17 -2.93
N ALA A 28 -12.85 -0.97 -3.20
CA ALA A 28 -12.75 -2.38 -3.59
C ALA A 28 -13.99 -2.78 -4.36
N GLY A 29 -13.91 -3.88 -5.11
CA GLY A 29 -15.06 -4.50 -5.74
C GLY A 29 -15.83 -5.41 -4.78
N PRO A 30 -17.00 -5.91 -5.19
CA PRO A 30 -17.78 -6.85 -4.40
C PRO A 30 -17.09 -8.21 -4.31
N GLY A 31 -17.47 -9.00 -3.31
CA GLY A 31 -17.01 -10.39 -3.18
C GLY A 31 -15.53 -10.53 -2.85
N GLN A 32 -14.98 -9.66 -2.00
CA GLN A 32 -13.60 -9.80 -1.53
C GLN A 32 -13.38 -11.18 -0.89
N SER A 33 -12.34 -11.87 -1.32
CA SER A 33 -11.95 -13.18 -0.83
C SER A 33 -10.44 -13.35 -0.82
N LEU A 34 -9.96 -14.49 -0.40
CA LEU A 34 -8.53 -14.82 -0.48
C LEU A 34 -8.05 -14.86 -1.94
N GLU A 35 -8.85 -15.37 -2.84
CA GLU A 35 -8.54 -15.48 -4.28
C GLU A 35 -8.67 -14.14 -5.00
N THR A 36 -9.57 -13.29 -4.54
CA THR A 36 -9.81 -11.95 -5.07
C THR A 36 -9.79 -10.90 -3.95
N PRO A 37 -8.61 -10.56 -3.43
CA PRO A 37 -8.49 -9.70 -2.24
C PRO A 37 -9.12 -8.31 -2.41
N LEU A 38 -9.09 -7.78 -3.61
CA LEU A 38 -9.67 -6.46 -3.95
C LEU A 38 -11.12 -6.56 -4.45
N GLY A 39 -11.67 -7.77 -4.46
CA GLY A 39 -13.00 -8.02 -5.00
C GLY A 39 -13.05 -8.01 -6.52
N GLU A 40 -14.23 -8.27 -7.06
CA GLU A 40 -14.46 -8.29 -8.49
C GLU A 40 -14.23 -6.92 -9.11
N GLY A 41 -13.30 -6.82 -10.05
CA GLY A 41 -12.94 -5.58 -10.73
C GLY A 41 -12.12 -4.60 -9.88
N GLY A 42 -11.85 -4.89 -8.61
CA GLY A 42 -11.16 -3.97 -7.71
C GLY A 42 -9.70 -3.69 -8.07
N GLU A 43 -9.06 -4.57 -8.82
CA GLU A 43 -7.68 -4.38 -9.27
C GLU A 43 -7.51 -3.16 -10.19
N CYS A 44 -8.56 -2.76 -10.91
CA CYS A 44 -8.49 -1.60 -11.80
C CYS A 44 -8.13 -0.30 -11.06
N LEU A 45 -8.42 -0.21 -9.77
CA LEU A 45 -8.06 0.95 -8.95
C LEU A 45 -6.54 1.05 -8.71
N HIS A 46 -5.80 -0.01 -8.94
CA HIS A 46 -4.37 -0.11 -8.66
C HIS A 46 -3.51 -0.35 -9.91
N GLU A 47 -4.12 -0.45 -11.09
CA GLU A 47 -3.39 -0.68 -12.35
C GLU A 47 -2.33 0.39 -12.62
N TRP A 48 -2.62 1.63 -12.31
CA TRP A 48 -1.67 2.74 -12.44
C TRP A 48 -0.39 2.49 -11.64
N MET A 49 -0.52 1.94 -10.45
CA MET A 49 0.58 1.63 -9.54
C MET A 49 1.36 0.42 -10.04
N PHE A 50 0.67 -0.65 -10.43
CA PHE A 50 1.28 -1.88 -10.92
C PHE A 50 2.06 -1.67 -12.22
N ALA A 51 1.67 -0.68 -13.02
CA ALA A 51 2.35 -0.33 -14.26
C ALA A 51 3.67 0.43 -14.05
N THR A 52 3.94 0.93 -12.85
CA THR A 52 5.17 1.70 -12.57
C THR A 52 6.40 0.80 -12.49
N GLY A 53 7.54 1.32 -12.92
CA GLY A 53 8.83 0.67 -12.72
C GLY A 53 9.16 0.52 -11.24
N THR A 54 8.78 1.50 -10.43
CA THR A 54 8.93 1.48 -8.97
C THR A 54 8.27 0.27 -8.33
N TRP A 55 7.03 -0.01 -8.69
CA TRP A 55 6.32 -1.20 -8.18
C TRP A 55 6.95 -2.51 -8.64
N ARG A 56 7.33 -2.57 -9.92
CA ARG A 56 7.91 -3.78 -10.52
C ARG A 56 9.37 -4.02 -10.16
N GLY A 57 10.02 -3.06 -9.49
CA GLY A 57 11.45 -3.11 -9.22
C GLY A 57 12.31 -3.04 -10.48
N ASP A 58 11.80 -2.42 -11.53
CA ASP A 58 12.46 -2.26 -12.82
C ASP A 58 13.13 -0.88 -12.89
N ALA A 59 14.44 -0.86 -12.63
CA ALA A 59 15.22 0.38 -12.64
C ALA A 59 15.43 0.95 -14.05
N ASP A 60 15.26 0.14 -15.09
CA ASP A 60 15.45 0.54 -16.49
C ASP A 60 14.15 1.08 -17.12
N ALA A 61 13.01 0.90 -16.44
CA ALA A 61 11.75 1.44 -16.92
C ALA A 61 11.76 2.97 -16.94
N PRO A 62 11.17 3.60 -17.96
CA PRO A 62 11.05 5.06 -18.00
C PRO A 62 10.28 5.55 -16.77
N ARG A 63 10.86 6.54 -16.10
CA ARG A 63 10.21 7.15 -14.94
C ARG A 63 9.03 8.01 -15.35
N THR A 64 7.92 7.86 -14.64
CA THR A 64 6.68 8.60 -14.88
C THR A 64 6.26 9.38 -13.63
N VAL A 65 5.25 10.24 -13.76
CA VAL A 65 4.66 10.92 -12.60
C VAL A 65 4.04 9.93 -11.61
N ASP A 66 3.61 8.77 -12.07
CA ASP A 66 3.08 7.71 -11.22
C ASP A 66 4.18 7.10 -10.34
N ASP A 67 5.40 6.97 -10.85
CA ASP A 67 6.56 6.58 -10.04
C ASP A 67 6.84 7.60 -8.93
N ASP A 68 6.78 8.90 -9.25
CA ASP A 68 6.95 9.95 -8.26
C ASP A 68 5.89 9.88 -7.16
N GLU A 69 4.65 9.62 -7.52
CA GLU A 69 3.56 9.46 -6.56
C GLU A 69 3.73 8.21 -5.69
N MET A 70 4.15 7.10 -6.28
CA MET A 70 4.46 5.87 -5.53
C MET A 70 5.53 6.12 -4.46
N GLU A 71 6.62 6.80 -4.84
CA GLU A 71 7.68 7.13 -3.90
C GLU A 71 7.20 8.09 -2.82
N ARG A 72 6.38 9.08 -3.18
CA ARG A 72 5.80 10.02 -2.21
C ARG A 72 4.95 9.32 -1.15
N ILE A 73 4.16 8.33 -1.57
CA ILE A 73 3.30 7.56 -0.66
C ILE A 73 4.12 6.78 0.36
N VAL A 74 5.23 6.19 -0.06
CA VAL A 74 6.03 5.31 0.81
C VAL A 74 7.18 6.02 1.53
N ALA A 75 7.60 7.18 1.05
CA ALA A 75 8.75 7.89 1.60
C ALA A 75 8.50 8.40 3.02
N GLY A 76 9.45 8.17 3.90
CA GLY A 76 9.43 8.68 5.26
C GLY A 76 8.45 8.00 6.21
N ASN A 77 7.79 6.93 5.78
CA ASN A 77 6.94 6.15 6.66
C ASN A 77 7.79 5.30 7.63
N GLY A 78 7.57 5.49 8.92
CA GLY A 78 8.19 4.69 9.95
C GLY A 78 7.35 3.47 10.35
N ALA A 79 6.06 3.52 10.07
CA ALA A 79 5.12 2.43 10.36
C ALA A 79 3.89 2.52 9.45
N PHE A 80 3.26 1.40 9.22
CA PHE A 80 1.99 1.29 8.51
C PHE A 80 0.92 0.78 9.46
N ILE A 81 -0.26 1.39 9.38
CA ILE A 81 -1.44 0.96 10.13
C ILE A 81 -2.45 0.48 9.11
N MET A 82 -2.91 -0.74 9.25
CA MET A 82 -3.91 -1.31 8.37
C MET A 82 -4.88 -2.20 9.13
N GLY A 83 -6.09 -2.32 8.60
CA GLY A 83 -7.07 -3.25 9.14
C GLY A 83 -6.65 -4.70 8.92
N ARG A 84 -7.17 -5.59 9.77
CA ARG A 84 -6.85 -7.02 9.71
C ARG A 84 -7.11 -7.63 8.34
N ASN A 85 -8.24 -7.31 7.71
CA ASN A 85 -8.61 -7.87 6.41
C ASN A 85 -7.81 -7.27 5.24
N MET A 86 -7.18 -6.12 5.45
CA MET A 86 -6.25 -5.55 4.48
C MET A 86 -4.87 -6.20 4.60
N PHE A 87 -4.44 -6.50 5.81
CA PHE A 87 -3.19 -7.21 6.05
C PHE A 87 -3.22 -8.63 5.50
N GLY A 88 -4.34 -9.31 5.70
CA GLY A 88 -4.59 -10.63 5.13
C GLY A 88 -6.07 -10.78 4.81
N PRO A 89 -6.41 -11.12 3.58
CA PRO A 89 -7.81 -11.17 3.12
C PRO A 89 -8.63 -12.28 3.77
N ILE A 90 -8.01 -13.11 4.60
CA ILE A 90 -8.65 -14.22 5.30
C ILE A 90 -9.54 -13.68 6.41
N ARG A 91 -10.84 -13.95 6.33
CA ARG A 91 -11.78 -13.70 7.42
C ARG A 91 -11.80 -14.88 8.39
N GLY A 92 -11.87 -14.62 9.68
CA GLY A 92 -11.82 -15.65 10.72
C GLY A 92 -10.41 -15.90 11.23
N GLN A 93 -10.11 -17.13 11.65
CA GLN A 93 -8.78 -17.48 12.15
C GLN A 93 -7.75 -17.56 11.03
N TRP A 94 -6.53 -17.16 11.35
CA TRP A 94 -5.41 -17.31 10.42
C TRP A 94 -5.03 -18.78 10.33
N THR A 95 -5.13 -19.32 9.14
CA THR A 95 -4.71 -20.68 8.82
C THR A 95 -3.73 -20.63 7.65
N GLY A 96 -2.67 -21.44 7.69
CA GLY A 96 -1.66 -21.47 6.65
C GLY A 96 -0.49 -20.50 6.87
N ASP A 97 0.31 -20.31 5.83
CA ASP A 97 1.62 -19.64 5.90
C ASP A 97 1.59 -18.16 5.49
N TRP A 98 0.44 -17.50 5.60
CA TRP A 98 0.36 -16.09 5.28
C TRP A 98 1.29 -15.26 6.19
N ARG A 99 2.22 -14.54 5.58
CA ARG A 99 3.24 -13.74 6.28
C ARG A 99 3.08 -12.25 6.12
N GLY A 100 1.96 -11.80 5.55
CA GLY A 100 1.73 -10.38 5.27
C GLY A 100 2.28 -9.95 3.92
N TRP A 101 2.42 -8.66 3.77
CA TRP A 101 2.79 -8.01 2.51
C TRP A 101 4.30 -7.81 2.32
N GLY A 102 5.14 -8.34 3.20
CA GLY A 102 6.57 -8.11 3.07
C GLY A 102 7.46 -9.10 3.74
#